data_b3e90920dc39efcef4e23150da1379f4
#
_entry.id   b3e90920dc39efcef4e23150da1379f4
#
_cell.length_a   1.000
_cell.length_b   1.000
_cell.length_c   1.000
_cell.angle_alpha   90.00
_cell.angle_beta   90.00
_cell.angle_gamma   90.00
#
_symmetry.space_group_name_H-M   'P 1'
#
loop_
_entity.id
_entity.type
_entity.pdbx_description
1 polymer ?
#
loop_
_entity_poly.entity_id
_entity_poly.type
_entity_poly.pdbx_seq_one_letter_code
_entity_poly.pdbx_strand_id
1 'polypeptide(L)'
;MAQYSSCPHHSRVRAYRQDPRMMRRHRLTSRLPQAALLGLWILIPGHAQTIGQSATVHGLQWDLHEMTIGQVKQMAQATGFISQAEREGGGEVYEAGWTKKPGWTWRTPFGVPALDREPAVHLTFDEAQSICKFFGKRLPNDREWTQAAYLEQRPAPPAGFISGQRYPYPNGNSASTSHCLTGCGNYRGAAPAGSLTRGVGHVAVMTTPAGVNGLYEMGGNVWEWVDTGSGNERITRSSSWWYGPERQVESDVATKPRDTRVVYIGFRCVR
;
A
#
# COMPACT_ATOMS: atom_id res chain seq x y z
N MET A 1 -35.69 31.54 36.49
CA MET A 1 -35.38 32.53 37.55
C MET A 1 -33.86 32.55 37.73
N ALA A 2 -33.35 33.77 37.70
CA ALA A 2 -32.02 34.29 38.04
C ALA A 2 -30.91 33.88 37.06
N GLN A 3 -30.51 34.71 36.13
CA GLN A 3 -29.89 36.03 36.03
C GLN A 3 -28.42 36.10 36.45
N TYR A 4 -27.63 36.44 35.42
CA TYR A 4 -26.55 37.45 35.29
C TYR A 4 -25.31 37.34 36.18
N SER A 5 -24.14 37.41 35.59
CA SER A 5 -23.28 38.57 35.70
C SER A 5 -22.12 38.55 34.72
N SER A 6 -22.06 39.52 33.88
CA SER A 6 -20.93 39.95 33.04
C SER A 6 -20.04 40.88 33.84
N CYS A 7 -18.74 40.94 33.60
CA CYS A 7 -17.95 42.18 33.53
C CYS A 7 -16.53 41.99 32.97
N PRO A 8 -15.96 43.00 32.30
CA PRO A 8 -14.77 42.90 31.46
C PRO A 8 -13.53 43.49 32.12
N HIS A 9 -12.36 43.10 31.68
CA HIS A 9 -11.11 43.81 31.98
C HIS A 9 -10.31 44.16 30.72
N HIS A 10 -10.28 45.46 30.47
CA HIS A 10 -9.32 46.17 29.64
C HIS A 10 -7.93 46.18 30.30
N SER A 11 -6.87 46.00 29.53
CA SER A 11 -5.53 46.48 29.87
C SER A 11 -4.72 46.72 28.59
N ARG A 12 -4.73 47.89 28.15
CA ARG A 12 -3.70 48.88 27.80
C ARG A 12 -2.39 48.36 27.20
N VAL A 13 -2.26 48.65 25.94
CA VAL A 13 -1.04 48.69 25.13
C VAL A 13 -0.17 49.86 25.65
N ARG A 14 1.13 49.58 25.94
CA ARG A 14 2.16 50.62 26.10
C ARG A 14 3.09 50.56 24.89
N ALA A 15 3.05 51.63 24.13
CA ALA A 15 4.01 51.96 23.10
C ALA A 15 5.35 52.38 23.75
N TYR A 16 6.45 51.84 23.32
CA TYR A 16 7.81 52.30 23.66
C TYR A 16 8.35 53.11 22.49
N ARG A 17 8.61 54.40 22.78
CA ARG A 17 9.22 55.35 21.85
C ARG A 17 10.70 55.03 21.67
N GLN A 18 11.17 55.10 20.44
CA GLN A 18 12.56 55.12 20.04
C GLN A 18 13.13 56.55 20.26
N ASP A 19 14.33 56.62 20.85
CA ASP A 19 15.14 57.83 20.97
C ASP A 19 16.38 57.67 20.08
N PRO A 20 16.60 58.60 19.15
CA PRO A 20 17.78 58.55 18.27
C PRO A 20 18.84 59.57 18.71
N ARG A 21 20.00 59.12 19.16
CA ARG A 21 21.26 59.89 19.10
C ARG A 21 22.38 59.10 19.83
N MET A 22 23.36 58.64 19.13
CA MET A 22 24.74 59.14 19.12
C MET A 22 25.66 58.34 18.23
N MET A 23 26.24 59.06 17.30
CA MET A 23 27.40 58.65 16.50
C MET A 23 28.65 58.53 17.39
N ARG A 24 29.53 57.57 17.11
CA ARG A 24 30.91 57.84 16.62
C ARG A 24 31.70 56.56 16.40
N ARG A 25 32.18 56.47 15.22
CA ARG A 25 33.35 55.85 14.60
C ARG A 25 34.38 55.22 15.54
N HIS A 26 34.76 53.97 15.28
CA HIS A 26 36.16 53.55 15.14
C HIS A 26 36.25 52.40 14.12
N ARG A 27 36.98 52.67 13.04
CA ARG A 27 37.44 51.66 12.09
C ARG A 27 38.60 50.88 12.72
N LEU A 28 38.48 49.57 12.80
CA LEU A 28 39.63 48.69 12.88
C LEU A 28 39.42 47.57 11.85
N THR A 29 40.25 47.62 10.84
CA THR A 29 40.38 46.61 9.80
C THR A 29 41.18 45.45 10.37
N SER A 30 40.54 44.31 10.56
CA SER A 30 41.24 43.02 10.67
C SER A 30 40.59 42.06 9.66
N ARG A 31 41.33 41.84 8.57
CA ARG A 31 41.03 40.81 7.61
C ARG A 31 41.35 39.45 8.24
N LEU A 32 40.34 38.65 8.56
CA LEU A 32 40.51 37.22 8.81
C LEU A 32 40.09 36.47 7.54
N PRO A 33 40.82 35.44 7.12
CA PRO A 33 40.45 34.67 5.93
C PRO A 33 39.21 33.86 6.23
N GLN A 34 38.20 34.02 5.38
CA GLN A 34 37.05 33.14 5.36
C GLN A 34 37.51 31.75 4.89
N ALA A 35 37.69 30.82 5.82
CA ALA A 35 37.76 29.41 5.50
C ALA A 35 36.34 28.98 5.08
N ALA A 36 36.11 28.80 3.78
CA ALA A 36 34.91 28.19 3.23
C ALA A 36 34.88 26.71 3.67
N LEU A 37 34.17 26.42 4.73
CA LEU A 37 33.76 25.07 5.07
C LEU A 37 32.73 24.62 3.99
N LEU A 38 33.22 24.02 2.92
CA LEU A 38 32.41 23.21 2.02
C LEU A 38 31.88 22.03 2.84
N GLY A 39 30.72 22.22 3.44
CA GLY A 39 29.93 21.13 4.01
C GLY A 39 29.59 20.17 2.90
N LEU A 40 30.31 19.05 2.84
CA LEU A 40 29.98 17.92 1.99
C LEU A 40 28.68 17.32 2.54
N TRP A 41 27.54 17.77 2.01
CA TRP A 41 26.25 17.09 2.22
C TRP A 41 26.34 15.75 1.52
N ILE A 42 26.71 14.70 2.27
CA ILE A 42 26.51 13.33 1.83
C ILE A 42 25.00 13.15 1.77
N LEU A 43 24.42 13.35 0.58
CA LEU A 43 23.10 12.86 0.24
C LEU A 43 23.20 11.33 0.34
N ILE A 44 22.83 10.77 1.49
CA ILE A 44 22.50 9.37 1.60
C ILE A 44 21.29 9.21 0.66
N PRO A 45 21.39 8.50 -0.48
CA PRO A 45 20.22 8.21 -1.28
C PRO A 45 19.30 7.39 -0.40
N GLY A 46 18.25 8.02 0.15
CA GLY A 46 17.11 7.29 0.64
C GLY A 46 16.72 6.37 -0.51
N HIS A 47 16.74 5.05 -0.28
CA HIS A 47 16.28 4.08 -1.26
C HIS A 47 14.80 4.38 -1.52
N ALA A 48 14.52 5.24 -2.49
CA ALA A 48 13.19 5.37 -3.05
C ALA A 48 12.89 4.00 -3.65
N GLN A 49 12.13 3.20 -2.92
CA GLN A 49 11.67 1.89 -3.40
C GLN A 49 10.86 2.13 -4.66
N THR A 50 11.44 1.74 -5.79
CA THR A 50 10.87 2.03 -7.11
C THR A 50 9.73 1.05 -7.37
N ILE A 51 8.56 1.55 -7.72
CA ILE A 51 7.42 0.72 -8.18
C ILE A 51 7.89 -0.15 -9.35
N GLY A 52 7.55 -1.46 -9.32
CA GLY A 52 7.94 -2.42 -10.37
C GLY A 52 9.25 -3.17 -10.12
N GLN A 53 9.83 -3.07 -8.93
CA GLN A 53 10.96 -3.93 -8.55
C GLN A 53 10.53 -5.40 -8.42
N SER A 54 11.46 -6.31 -8.69
CA SER A 54 11.24 -7.76 -8.61
C SER A 54 12.31 -8.45 -7.79
N ALA A 55 11.96 -9.62 -7.23
CA ALA A 55 12.90 -10.56 -6.60
C ALA A 55 12.85 -11.90 -7.31
N THR A 56 13.99 -12.61 -7.33
CA THR A 56 14.01 -13.99 -7.81
C THR A 56 13.63 -14.93 -6.67
N VAL A 57 12.52 -15.64 -6.82
CA VAL A 57 12.05 -16.65 -5.85
C VAL A 57 11.67 -17.91 -6.63
N HIS A 58 12.23 -19.06 -6.27
CA HIS A 58 12.04 -20.34 -6.97
C HIS A 58 12.30 -20.26 -8.50
N GLY A 59 13.30 -19.47 -8.92
CA GLY A 59 13.64 -19.30 -10.33
C GLY A 59 12.71 -18.39 -11.13
N LEU A 60 11.68 -17.83 -10.52
CA LEU A 60 10.77 -16.85 -11.12
C LEU A 60 11.09 -15.43 -10.64
N GLN A 61 10.89 -14.47 -11.52
CA GLN A 61 10.93 -13.05 -11.17
C GLN A 61 9.57 -12.62 -10.65
N TRP A 62 9.48 -12.33 -9.36
CA TRP A 62 8.27 -11.91 -8.65
C TRP A 62 8.21 -10.40 -8.54
N ASP A 63 7.06 -9.80 -8.81
CA ASP A 63 6.80 -8.45 -8.35
C ASP A 63 6.89 -8.40 -6.83
N LEU A 64 7.64 -7.43 -6.27
CA LEU A 64 7.83 -7.33 -4.83
C LEU A 64 6.52 -7.07 -4.08
N HIS A 65 5.54 -6.46 -4.73
CA HIS A 65 4.27 -6.01 -4.18
C HIS A 65 3.11 -6.27 -5.15
N GLU A 66 1.89 -6.02 -4.72
CA GLU A 66 0.71 -6.10 -5.58
C GLU A 66 0.80 -5.11 -6.76
N MET A 67 0.13 -5.43 -7.86
CA MET A 67 -0.04 -4.51 -9.00
C MET A 67 -0.67 -3.21 -8.54
N THR A 68 -0.04 -2.09 -8.90
CA THR A 68 -0.49 -0.78 -8.43
C THR A 68 -1.39 -0.07 -9.43
N ILE A 69 -2.17 0.88 -8.91
CA ILE A 69 -2.99 1.79 -9.73
C ILE A 69 -2.14 2.52 -10.76
N GLY A 70 -0.93 2.97 -10.40
CA GLY A 70 -0.01 3.64 -11.33
C GLY A 70 0.42 2.75 -12.51
N GLN A 71 0.68 1.46 -12.26
CA GLN A 71 1.00 0.51 -13.32
C GLN A 71 -0.21 0.26 -14.24
N VAL A 72 -1.42 0.08 -13.67
CA VAL A 72 -2.63 -0.07 -14.49
C VAL A 72 -2.93 1.20 -15.28
N LYS A 73 -2.69 2.40 -14.73
CA LYS A 73 -2.77 3.67 -15.48
C LYS A 73 -1.85 3.67 -16.70
N GLN A 74 -0.62 3.19 -16.55
CA GLN A 74 0.34 3.07 -17.66
C GLN A 74 -0.21 2.18 -18.78
N MET A 75 -0.73 0.99 -18.45
CA MET A 75 -1.38 0.11 -19.42
C MET A 75 -2.60 0.78 -20.07
N ALA A 76 -3.48 1.38 -19.27
CA ALA A 76 -4.69 2.02 -19.78
C ALA A 76 -4.40 3.18 -20.74
N GLN A 77 -3.35 3.97 -20.46
CA GLN A 77 -2.88 5.04 -21.35
C GLN A 77 -2.35 4.48 -22.69
N ALA A 78 -1.65 3.35 -22.63
CA ALA A 78 -1.07 2.74 -23.83
C ALA A 78 -2.08 1.99 -24.70
N THR A 79 -3.17 1.46 -24.13
CA THR A 79 -4.07 0.52 -24.81
C THR A 79 -5.53 0.98 -24.90
N GLY A 80 -5.90 2.05 -24.18
CA GLY A 80 -7.30 2.44 -24.05
C GLY A 80 -8.12 1.50 -23.13
N PHE A 81 -7.46 0.73 -22.25
CA PHE A 81 -8.13 -0.22 -21.37
C PHE A 81 -9.19 0.45 -20.49
N ILE A 82 -10.39 -0.12 -20.50
CA ILE A 82 -11.52 0.23 -19.64
C ILE A 82 -11.96 -1.07 -18.94
N SER A 83 -11.93 -1.08 -17.62
CA SER A 83 -12.29 -2.26 -16.83
C SER A 83 -13.80 -2.56 -16.86
N GLN A 84 -14.16 -3.79 -16.50
CA GLN A 84 -15.56 -4.19 -16.35
C GLN A 84 -16.27 -3.32 -15.29
N ALA A 85 -15.60 -3.04 -14.17
CA ALA A 85 -16.16 -2.14 -13.16
C ALA A 85 -16.45 -0.74 -13.71
N GLU A 86 -15.57 -0.18 -14.57
CA GLU A 86 -15.83 1.10 -15.24
C GLU A 86 -17.00 1.01 -16.21
N ARG A 87 -17.06 -0.03 -17.06
CA ARG A 87 -18.16 -0.23 -18.02
C ARG A 87 -19.53 -0.41 -17.36
N GLU A 88 -19.55 -1.06 -16.19
CA GLU A 88 -20.78 -1.36 -15.45
C GLU A 88 -21.13 -0.33 -14.36
N GLY A 89 -20.36 0.76 -14.28
CA GLY A 89 -20.63 1.87 -13.38
C GLY A 89 -20.21 1.66 -11.92
N GLY A 90 -19.43 0.60 -11.63
CA GLY A 90 -18.83 0.37 -10.32
C GLY A 90 -18.55 -1.07 -10.01
N GLY A 91 -17.62 -1.29 -9.08
CA GLY A 91 -17.31 -2.58 -8.48
C GLY A 91 -18.17 -2.85 -7.24
N GLU A 92 -17.80 -3.89 -6.51
CA GLU A 92 -18.62 -4.45 -5.42
C GLU A 92 -17.84 -4.45 -4.10
N VAL A 93 -18.59 -4.50 -3.01
CA VAL A 93 -18.13 -4.79 -1.66
C VAL A 93 -19.12 -5.73 -1.00
N TYR A 94 -18.63 -6.65 -0.15
CA TYR A 94 -19.49 -7.46 0.69
C TYR A 94 -19.59 -6.82 2.07
N GLU A 95 -20.74 -6.26 2.42
CA GLU A 95 -21.00 -5.66 3.73
C GLU A 95 -22.03 -6.50 4.50
N ALA A 96 -23.31 -6.22 4.39
CA ALA A 96 -24.38 -7.10 4.88
C ALA A 96 -24.97 -7.94 3.74
N GLY A 97 -24.21 -8.14 2.67
CA GLY A 97 -24.51 -8.76 1.39
C GLY A 97 -23.70 -8.09 0.30
N TRP A 98 -23.74 -8.60 -0.90
CA TRP A 98 -23.09 -7.99 -2.05
C TRP A 98 -23.75 -6.65 -2.38
N THR A 99 -22.94 -5.59 -2.40
CA THR A 99 -23.40 -4.24 -2.71
C THR A 99 -22.53 -3.66 -3.82
N LYS A 100 -23.15 -3.27 -4.92
CA LYS A 100 -22.49 -2.51 -5.98
C LYS A 100 -22.32 -1.05 -5.52
N LYS A 101 -21.11 -0.54 -5.61
CA LYS A 101 -20.76 0.84 -5.23
C LYS A 101 -20.55 1.69 -6.49
N PRO A 102 -21.44 2.63 -6.80
CA PRO A 102 -21.30 3.49 -7.99
C PRO A 102 -19.98 4.24 -8.00
N GLY A 103 -19.28 4.19 -9.14
CA GLY A 103 -18.01 4.87 -9.32
C GLY A 103 -16.80 4.22 -8.62
N TRP A 104 -16.97 3.10 -7.91
CA TRP A 104 -15.83 2.36 -7.35
C TRP A 104 -15.18 1.51 -8.42
N THR A 105 -13.96 1.85 -8.77
CA THR A 105 -13.18 1.20 -9.82
C THR A 105 -11.73 1.07 -9.37
N TRP A 106 -10.88 0.48 -10.17
CA TRP A 106 -9.46 0.45 -9.87
C TRP A 106 -8.81 1.85 -9.78
N ARG A 107 -9.41 2.89 -10.41
CA ARG A 107 -8.97 4.30 -10.33
C ARG A 107 -9.43 4.99 -9.05
N THR A 108 -10.53 4.55 -8.53
CA THR A 108 -11.28 5.15 -7.42
C THR A 108 -11.80 4.03 -6.50
N PRO A 109 -10.91 3.27 -5.83
CA PRO A 109 -11.28 2.07 -5.07
C PRO A 109 -12.39 2.27 -4.05
N PHE A 110 -12.44 3.47 -3.47
CA PHE A 110 -13.43 3.87 -2.46
C PHE A 110 -14.28 5.05 -2.93
N GLY A 111 -14.49 5.19 -4.25
CA GLY A 111 -15.26 6.28 -4.84
C GLY A 111 -14.57 7.64 -4.87
N VAL A 112 -13.32 7.72 -4.44
CA VAL A 112 -12.47 8.92 -4.51
C VAL A 112 -11.17 8.61 -5.25
N PRO A 113 -10.49 9.61 -5.84
CA PRO A 113 -9.20 9.42 -6.48
C PRO A 113 -8.18 8.79 -5.52
N ALA A 114 -7.46 7.79 -6.00
CA ALA A 114 -6.47 7.05 -5.24
C ALA A 114 -5.04 7.40 -5.65
N LEU A 115 -4.08 7.09 -4.79
CA LEU A 115 -2.66 7.26 -5.06
C LEU A 115 -2.16 6.18 -6.03
N ASP A 116 -1.17 6.51 -6.85
CA ASP A 116 -0.58 5.57 -7.79
C ASP A 116 0.08 4.35 -7.12
N ARG A 117 0.44 4.46 -5.85
CA ARG A 117 1.04 3.38 -5.06
C ARG A 117 0.01 2.49 -4.34
N GLU A 118 -1.27 2.76 -4.45
CA GLU A 118 -2.29 1.85 -3.90
C GLU A 118 -2.45 0.62 -4.79
N PRO A 119 -2.82 -0.56 -4.23
CA PRO A 119 -3.06 -1.76 -5.01
C PRO A 119 -4.27 -1.56 -5.93
N ALA A 120 -4.17 -2.06 -7.15
CA ALA A 120 -5.27 -2.04 -8.10
C ALA A 120 -6.28 -3.15 -7.76
N VAL A 121 -7.49 -2.75 -7.37
CA VAL A 121 -8.61 -3.63 -7.02
C VAL A 121 -9.80 -3.41 -7.97
N HIS A 122 -10.91 -4.06 -7.78
CA HIS A 122 -12.07 -4.02 -8.70
C HIS A 122 -11.76 -4.48 -10.12
N LEU A 123 -10.80 -5.38 -10.26
CA LEU A 123 -10.40 -6.00 -11.52
C LEU A 123 -10.77 -7.49 -11.49
N THR A 124 -11.35 -7.98 -12.57
CA THR A 124 -11.66 -9.40 -12.74
C THR A 124 -10.38 -10.21 -12.90
N PHE A 125 -10.47 -11.53 -12.77
CA PHE A 125 -9.34 -12.42 -13.02
C PHE A 125 -8.77 -12.25 -14.45
N ASP A 126 -9.64 -12.16 -15.45
CA ASP A 126 -9.23 -12.02 -16.86
C ASP A 126 -8.54 -10.68 -17.13
N GLU A 127 -8.99 -9.63 -16.46
CA GLU A 127 -8.35 -8.33 -16.52
C GLU A 127 -6.97 -8.38 -15.86
N ALA A 128 -6.85 -9.02 -14.70
CA ALA A 128 -5.57 -9.23 -14.01
C ALA A 128 -4.56 -10.00 -14.89
N GLN A 129 -5.00 -11.09 -15.55
CA GLN A 129 -4.17 -11.81 -16.53
C GLN A 129 -3.72 -10.90 -17.68
N SER A 130 -4.65 -10.12 -18.24
CA SER A 130 -4.37 -9.22 -19.36
C SER A 130 -3.37 -8.13 -18.99
N ILE A 131 -3.48 -7.60 -17.76
CA ILE A 131 -2.54 -6.59 -17.23
C ILE A 131 -1.16 -7.20 -17.03
N CYS A 132 -1.04 -8.38 -16.40
CA CYS A 132 0.25 -9.06 -16.28
C CYS A 132 0.88 -9.29 -17.67
N LYS A 133 0.10 -9.76 -18.65
CA LYS A 133 0.55 -10.01 -20.02
C LYS A 133 1.08 -8.74 -20.70
N PHE A 134 0.45 -7.59 -20.49
CA PHE A 134 0.93 -6.31 -21.02
C PHE A 134 2.35 -6.00 -20.56
N PHE A 135 2.70 -6.35 -19.32
CA PHE A 135 4.05 -6.19 -18.77
C PHE A 135 4.99 -7.37 -19.09
N GLY A 136 4.63 -8.28 -19.99
CA GLY A 136 5.44 -9.47 -20.33
C GLY A 136 5.52 -10.48 -19.18
N LYS A 137 4.49 -10.54 -18.33
CA LYS A 137 4.37 -11.37 -17.14
C LYS A 137 3.09 -12.20 -17.18
N ARG A 138 2.86 -13.01 -16.13
CA ARG A 138 1.63 -13.76 -15.91
C ARG A 138 1.24 -13.73 -14.43
N LEU A 139 0.03 -14.15 -14.11
CA LEU A 139 -0.33 -14.47 -12.72
C LEU A 139 0.45 -15.71 -12.27
N PRO A 140 0.85 -15.81 -10.99
CA PRO A 140 1.39 -17.04 -10.42
C PRO A 140 0.27 -18.09 -10.32
N ASN A 141 0.60 -19.38 -10.39
CA ASN A 141 -0.32 -20.40 -9.95
C ASN A 141 -0.31 -20.56 -8.42
N ASP A 142 -1.25 -21.34 -7.89
CA ASP A 142 -1.43 -21.53 -6.46
C ASP A 142 -0.19 -22.08 -5.75
N ARG A 143 0.47 -23.07 -6.35
CA ARG A 143 1.70 -23.66 -5.80
C ARG A 143 2.86 -22.67 -5.80
N GLU A 144 3.03 -21.92 -6.87
CA GLU A 144 4.06 -20.87 -6.95
C GLU A 144 3.83 -19.83 -5.88
N TRP A 145 2.58 -19.37 -5.74
CA TRP A 145 2.22 -18.36 -4.76
C TRP A 145 2.49 -18.83 -3.32
N THR A 146 2.05 -20.04 -2.96
CA THR A 146 2.25 -20.59 -1.62
C THR A 146 3.72 -20.85 -1.31
N GLN A 147 4.50 -21.29 -2.26
CA GLN A 147 5.95 -21.45 -2.08
C GLN A 147 6.61 -20.09 -1.83
N ALA A 148 6.24 -19.06 -2.60
CA ALA A 148 6.82 -17.73 -2.44
C ALA A 148 6.42 -17.06 -1.13
N ALA A 149 5.19 -17.30 -0.66
CA ALA A 149 4.66 -16.68 0.55
C ALA A 149 5.14 -17.33 1.86
N TYR A 150 5.38 -18.64 1.85
CA TYR A 150 5.60 -19.37 3.11
C TYR A 150 6.97 -20.06 3.24
N LEU A 151 7.71 -20.29 2.15
CA LEU A 151 9.00 -20.98 2.19
C LEU A 151 10.14 -20.00 1.89
N GLU A 152 10.94 -19.67 2.91
CA GLU A 152 12.08 -18.76 2.78
C GLU A 152 13.19 -19.39 1.94
N GLN A 153 13.61 -18.73 0.86
CA GLN A 153 14.62 -19.25 -0.08
C GLN A 153 15.85 -18.39 -0.22
N ARG A 154 15.87 -17.21 0.36
CA ARG A 154 17.08 -16.38 0.32
C ARG A 154 18.24 -17.11 0.98
N PRO A 155 19.43 -17.19 0.34
CA PRO A 155 20.59 -17.84 0.94
C PRO A 155 21.05 -17.18 2.24
N ALA A 156 20.88 -15.85 2.32
CA ALA A 156 21.22 -15.03 3.49
C ALA A 156 20.03 -14.12 3.83
N PRO A 157 18.96 -14.66 4.43
CA PRO A 157 17.80 -13.85 4.80
C PRO A 157 18.14 -12.91 5.97
N PRO A 158 17.44 -11.79 6.13
CA PRO A 158 17.61 -10.91 7.27
C PRO A 158 17.20 -11.60 8.59
N ALA A 159 17.55 -10.97 9.72
CA ALA A 159 17.15 -11.46 11.05
C ALA A 159 15.64 -11.71 11.13
N GLY A 160 15.26 -12.80 11.74
CA GLY A 160 13.86 -13.25 11.84
C GLY A 160 13.46 -14.29 10.78
N PHE A 161 14.28 -14.51 9.73
CA PHE A 161 14.08 -15.53 8.72
C PHE A 161 15.25 -16.51 8.64
N ILE A 162 14.96 -17.75 8.29
CA ILE A 162 15.95 -18.82 8.14
C ILE A 162 15.76 -19.45 6.76
N SER A 163 16.84 -19.58 5.99
CA SER A 163 16.82 -20.19 4.67
C SER A 163 16.31 -21.64 4.73
N GLY A 164 15.39 -21.99 3.85
CA GLY A 164 14.75 -23.31 3.80
C GLY A 164 13.60 -23.51 4.81
N GLN A 165 13.36 -22.55 5.71
CA GLN A 165 12.27 -22.67 6.68
C GLN A 165 10.94 -22.29 6.04
N ARG A 166 9.88 -23.08 6.37
CA ARG A 166 8.48 -22.74 6.09
C ARG A 166 7.88 -22.04 7.30
N TYR A 167 7.17 -20.96 7.06
CA TYR A 167 6.54 -20.11 8.09
C TYR A 167 5.02 -20.28 8.10
N PRO A 168 4.36 -20.09 9.26
CA PRO A 168 2.91 -20.15 9.37
C PRO A 168 2.19 -18.99 8.69
N TYR A 169 2.89 -17.85 8.53
CA TYR A 169 2.38 -16.64 7.89
C TYR A 169 3.37 -16.10 6.85
N PRO A 170 2.92 -15.38 5.84
CA PRO A 170 3.81 -14.72 4.88
C PRO A 170 4.76 -13.69 5.52
N ASN A 171 4.40 -13.17 6.70
CA ASN A 171 5.22 -12.25 7.49
C ASN A 171 6.19 -12.96 8.46
N GLY A 172 6.26 -14.29 8.42
CA GLY A 172 7.10 -15.11 9.30
C GLY A 172 6.30 -15.84 10.36
N ASN A 173 6.73 -15.80 11.63
CA ASN A 173 6.08 -16.52 12.74
C ASN A 173 4.80 -15.85 13.25
N SER A 174 4.48 -14.65 12.79
CA SER A 174 3.32 -13.88 13.23
C SER A 174 2.78 -13.02 12.10
N ALA A 175 1.47 -12.80 12.08
CA ALA A 175 0.81 -11.84 11.20
C ALA A 175 0.82 -10.40 11.77
N SER A 176 1.48 -10.14 12.90
CA SER A 176 1.42 -8.87 13.62
C SER A 176 1.90 -7.66 12.80
N THR A 177 2.69 -7.87 11.76
CA THR A 177 3.20 -6.82 10.88
C THR A 177 2.44 -6.71 9.56
N SER A 178 1.44 -7.56 9.31
CA SER A 178 0.58 -7.43 8.11
C SER A 178 -0.47 -6.34 8.29
N HIS A 179 -1.18 -6.01 7.21
CA HIS A 179 -2.34 -5.12 7.25
C HIS A 179 -3.64 -5.91 7.14
N CYS A 180 -4.38 -6.00 8.24
CA CYS A 180 -5.65 -6.72 8.31
C CYS A 180 -6.67 -5.99 9.20
N LEU A 181 -7.87 -6.54 9.35
CA LEU A 181 -8.97 -5.89 10.06
C LEU A 181 -8.65 -5.66 11.55
N THR A 182 -8.15 -6.71 12.24
CA THR A 182 -7.81 -6.70 13.66
C THR A 182 -6.73 -7.73 13.94
N GLY A 183 -5.91 -7.52 15.00
CA GLY A 183 -4.87 -8.46 15.38
C GLY A 183 -3.59 -8.42 14.54
N CYS A 184 -3.47 -7.42 13.68
CA CYS A 184 -2.29 -7.15 12.87
C CYS A 184 -1.70 -5.77 13.17
N GLY A 185 -0.85 -5.25 12.30
CA GLY A 185 -0.27 -3.91 12.42
C GLY A 185 -1.34 -2.81 12.35
N ASN A 186 -1.05 -1.72 13.03
CA ASN A 186 -1.95 -0.55 13.06
C ASN A 186 -1.58 0.44 11.95
N TYR A 187 -2.07 0.20 10.75
CA TYR A 187 -1.85 1.05 9.59
C TYR A 187 -3.09 1.89 9.28
N ARG A 188 -2.86 3.07 8.73
CA ARG A 188 -3.94 3.91 8.21
C ARG A 188 -4.28 3.48 6.79
N GLY A 189 -5.46 2.88 6.59
CA GLY A 189 -5.95 2.51 5.27
C GLY A 189 -6.42 3.71 4.44
N ALA A 190 -6.64 3.47 3.15
CA ALA A 190 -6.96 4.51 2.16
C ALA A 190 -8.45 4.89 2.11
N ALA A 191 -9.33 4.10 2.75
CA ALA A 191 -10.76 4.36 2.70
C ALA A 191 -11.15 5.66 3.43
N PRO A 192 -11.94 6.55 2.82
CA PRO A 192 -12.50 7.70 3.53
C PRO A 192 -13.35 7.25 4.72
N ALA A 193 -13.33 8.05 5.80
CA ALA A 193 -14.13 7.75 6.98
C ALA A 193 -15.63 7.60 6.63
N GLY A 194 -16.23 6.50 7.08
CA GLY A 194 -17.65 6.21 6.85
C GLY A 194 -17.98 5.63 5.45
N SER A 195 -17.00 5.44 4.56
CA SER A 195 -17.23 4.80 3.25
C SER A 195 -17.44 3.29 3.33
N LEU A 196 -16.99 2.68 4.42
CA LEU A 196 -17.09 1.25 4.72
C LEU A 196 -17.80 1.04 6.06
N THR A 197 -18.49 -0.10 6.22
CA THR A 197 -19.11 -0.50 7.48
C THR A 197 -18.08 -1.05 8.46
N ARG A 198 -16.94 -1.53 7.98
CA ARG A 198 -15.82 -2.03 8.80
C ARG A 198 -14.49 -1.88 8.08
N GLY A 199 -13.42 -1.92 8.84
CA GLY A 199 -12.07 -1.78 8.31
C GLY A 199 -11.77 -0.36 7.85
N VAL A 200 -10.55 -0.18 7.34
CA VAL A 200 -10.00 1.13 6.93
C VAL A 200 -9.54 1.15 5.48
N GLY A 201 -9.83 0.09 4.71
CA GLY A 201 -9.34 -0.07 3.35
C GLY A 201 -7.89 -0.57 3.28
N HIS A 202 -7.41 -0.78 2.06
CA HIS A 202 -6.02 -1.18 1.82
C HIS A 202 -5.04 -0.03 2.15
N VAL A 203 -3.76 -0.39 2.27
CA VAL A 203 -2.65 0.57 2.34
C VAL A 203 -1.91 0.62 1.01
N ALA A 204 -1.12 1.66 0.79
CA ALA A 204 -0.20 1.72 -0.34
C ALA A 204 0.81 0.56 -0.25
N VAL A 205 1.22 0.02 -1.40
CA VAL A 205 2.17 -1.08 -1.45
C VAL A 205 3.49 -0.72 -0.77
N MET A 206 4.15 -1.72 -0.17
CA MET A 206 5.39 -1.59 0.60
C MET A 206 5.23 -0.69 1.85
N THR A 207 4.03 -0.62 2.41
CA THR A 207 3.77 0.04 3.69
C THR A 207 4.06 -0.89 4.86
N THR A 208 3.80 -2.19 4.70
CA THR A 208 4.13 -3.20 5.71
C THR A 208 5.59 -3.64 5.57
N PRO A 209 6.24 -4.18 6.62
CA PRO A 209 7.55 -4.80 6.47
C PRO A 209 7.54 -5.95 5.47
N ALA A 210 8.63 -6.11 4.72
CA ALA A 210 8.81 -7.26 3.84
C ALA A 210 8.80 -8.58 4.64
N GLY A 211 8.10 -9.57 4.13
CA GLY A 211 7.98 -10.90 4.71
C GLY A 211 8.96 -11.91 4.15
N VAL A 212 8.50 -13.14 4.06
CA VAL A 212 9.20 -14.28 3.45
C VAL A 212 9.64 -13.91 2.04
N ASN A 213 10.86 -14.30 1.68
CA ASN A 213 11.51 -13.99 0.40
C ASN A 213 11.66 -12.50 0.07
N GLY A 214 11.43 -11.61 1.04
CA GLY A 214 11.49 -10.16 0.81
C GLY A 214 10.29 -9.59 0.07
N LEU A 215 9.22 -10.37 -0.07
CA LEU A 215 7.98 -9.93 -0.70
C LEU A 215 7.12 -9.13 0.29
N TYR A 216 6.45 -8.11 -0.21
CA TYR A 216 5.58 -7.24 0.59
C TYR A 216 4.13 -7.66 0.44
N GLU A 217 3.36 -7.47 1.50
CA GLU A 217 1.91 -7.67 1.55
C GLU A 217 1.42 -9.04 1.02
N MET A 218 2.27 -10.09 1.08
CA MET A 218 1.84 -11.48 0.82
C MET A 218 0.86 -11.98 1.88
N GLY A 219 0.76 -11.29 3.01
CA GLY A 219 -0.20 -11.54 4.08
C GLY A 219 -1.01 -10.29 4.37
N GLY A 220 -2.32 -10.31 4.09
CA GLY A 220 -3.22 -9.18 4.31
C GLY A 220 -3.26 -8.21 3.13
N ASN A 221 -3.50 -6.95 3.38
CA ASN A 221 -3.73 -5.88 2.43
C ASN A 221 -4.84 -6.22 1.43
N VAL A 222 -4.58 -6.90 0.31
CA VAL A 222 -5.63 -7.37 -0.60
C VAL A 222 -5.44 -8.85 -0.94
N TRP A 223 -6.55 -9.58 -1.14
CA TRP A 223 -6.52 -10.90 -1.75
C TRP A 223 -5.88 -10.82 -3.13
N GLU A 224 -5.17 -11.87 -3.54
CA GLU A 224 -4.50 -11.91 -4.82
C GLU A 224 -5.04 -13.02 -5.70
N TRP A 225 -5.45 -12.68 -6.93
CA TRP A 225 -5.77 -13.66 -7.95
C TRP A 225 -4.57 -14.53 -8.26
N VAL A 226 -4.77 -15.86 -8.30
CA VAL A 226 -3.79 -16.82 -8.80
C VAL A 226 -4.36 -17.63 -9.95
N ASP A 227 -3.52 -18.03 -10.91
CA ASP A 227 -3.91 -18.77 -12.11
C ASP A 227 -4.13 -20.26 -11.79
N THR A 228 -5.10 -20.51 -10.94
CA THR A 228 -5.54 -21.83 -10.53
C THR A 228 -7.04 -21.81 -10.27
N GLY A 229 -7.73 -22.87 -10.66
CA GLY A 229 -9.18 -23.03 -10.49
C GLY A 229 -9.77 -24.00 -11.50
N SER A 230 -11.07 -24.15 -11.50
CA SER A 230 -11.81 -24.97 -12.46
C SER A 230 -13.09 -24.26 -12.91
N GLY A 231 -13.48 -24.47 -14.15
CA GLY A 231 -14.67 -23.83 -14.71
C GLY A 231 -14.62 -22.31 -14.57
N ASN A 232 -15.62 -21.72 -13.91
CA ASN A 232 -15.71 -20.29 -13.66
C ASN A 232 -15.01 -19.85 -12.36
N GLU A 233 -14.60 -20.78 -11.49
CA GLU A 233 -13.99 -20.46 -10.20
C GLU A 233 -12.48 -20.27 -10.31
N ARG A 234 -11.95 -19.26 -9.63
CA ARG A 234 -10.52 -18.98 -9.50
C ARG A 234 -10.15 -18.82 -8.03
N ILE A 235 -8.94 -19.25 -7.71
CA ILE A 235 -8.40 -19.14 -6.35
C ILE A 235 -7.92 -17.70 -6.10
N THR A 236 -8.13 -17.24 -4.87
CA THR A 236 -7.47 -16.06 -4.30
C THR A 236 -6.67 -16.45 -3.07
N ARG A 237 -5.50 -15.82 -2.87
CA ARG A 237 -4.57 -16.04 -1.76
C ARG A 237 -4.29 -14.74 -1.00
N SER A 238 -3.62 -14.81 0.11
CA SER A 238 -3.18 -13.72 0.99
C SER A 238 -4.10 -13.45 2.18
N SER A 239 -5.38 -13.29 2.05
CA SER A 239 -6.28 -12.52 2.91
C SER A 239 -6.31 -11.03 2.52
N SER A 240 -6.97 -10.20 3.30
CA SER A 240 -7.04 -8.76 3.04
C SER A 240 -7.29 -7.95 4.32
N TRP A 241 -7.28 -6.62 4.19
CA TRP A 241 -7.67 -5.68 5.25
C TRP A 241 -9.09 -5.91 5.80
N TRP A 242 -9.91 -6.72 5.11
CA TRP A 242 -11.30 -7.03 5.49
C TRP A 242 -11.44 -8.19 6.47
N TYR A 243 -10.38 -8.99 6.67
CA TYR A 243 -10.36 -10.20 7.49
C TYR A 243 -9.29 -10.14 8.57
N GLY A 244 -9.35 -11.03 9.55
CA GLY A 244 -8.32 -11.20 10.57
C GLY A 244 -7.13 -12.06 10.11
N PRO A 245 -6.14 -12.24 11.00
CA PRO A 245 -4.92 -12.99 10.69
C PRO A 245 -5.14 -14.49 10.44
N GLU A 246 -6.24 -15.04 10.93
CA GLU A 246 -6.61 -16.45 10.72
C GLU A 246 -6.79 -16.83 9.25
N ARG A 247 -7.00 -15.81 8.39
CA ARG A 247 -7.14 -15.98 6.94
C ARG A 247 -5.81 -15.87 6.19
N GLN A 248 -4.69 -15.68 6.88
CA GLN A 248 -3.36 -15.53 6.28
C GLN A 248 -2.50 -16.80 6.36
N VAL A 249 -3.10 -17.94 6.60
CA VAL A 249 -2.41 -19.23 6.70
C VAL A 249 -2.45 -19.98 5.36
N GLU A 250 -1.44 -20.83 5.10
CA GLU A 250 -1.33 -21.55 3.82
C GLU A 250 -2.56 -22.41 3.48
N SER A 251 -3.20 -22.98 4.50
CA SER A 251 -4.40 -23.82 4.34
C SER A 251 -5.66 -23.03 3.98
N ASP A 252 -5.65 -21.71 4.14
CA ASP A 252 -6.81 -20.88 3.77
C ASP A 252 -6.80 -20.61 2.26
N VAL A 253 -7.78 -21.16 1.58
CA VAL A 253 -8.00 -21.02 0.14
C VAL A 253 -9.39 -20.48 -0.08
N ALA A 254 -9.49 -19.35 -0.73
CA ALA A 254 -10.77 -18.80 -1.15
C ALA A 254 -10.95 -18.92 -2.66
N THR A 255 -12.12 -19.34 -3.11
CA THR A 255 -12.49 -19.32 -4.53
C THR A 255 -13.50 -18.22 -4.80
N LYS A 256 -13.44 -17.67 -5.99
CA LYS A 256 -14.36 -16.66 -6.49
C LYS A 256 -14.66 -16.87 -7.95
N PRO A 257 -15.86 -16.57 -8.41
CA PRO A 257 -16.15 -16.42 -9.84
C PRO A 257 -15.12 -15.50 -10.50
N ARG A 258 -14.66 -15.86 -11.69
CA ARG A 258 -13.60 -15.13 -12.40
C ARG A 258 -13.95 -13.68 -12.77
N ASP A 259 -15.24 -13.36 -12.81
CA ASP A 259 -15.78 -12.02 -13.07
C ASP A 259 -15.97 -11.19 -11.80
N THR A 260 -15.60 -11.72 -10.63
CA THR A 260 -15.64 -10.98 -9.36
C THR A 260 -14.71 -9.77 -9.42
N ARG A 261 -15.23 -8.59 -9.04
CA ARG A 261 -14.53 -7.31 -9.04
C ARG A 261 -14.84 -6.50 -7.78
N VAL A 262 -14.12 -6.81 -6.72
CA VAL A 262 -14.38 -6.27 -5.38
C VAL A 262 -13.21 -5.46 -4.85
N VAL A 263 -13.50 -4.63 -3.84
CA VAL A 263 -12.58 -3.65 -3.26
C VAL A 263 -11.36 -4.24 -2.53
N TYR A 264 -11.37 -5.53 -2.24
CA TYR A 264 -10.32 -6.21 -1.48
C TYR A 264 -9.68 -7.38 -2.24
N ILE A 265 -9.80 -7.42 -3.58
CA ILE A 265 -9.07 -8.37 -4.44
C ILE A 265 -8.25 -7.59 -5.46
N GLY A 266 -6.96 -7.83 -5.43
CA GLY A 266 -5.97 -7.38 -6.38
C GLY A 266 -5.19 -8.57 -6.94
N PHE A 267 -3.91 -8.38 -7.29
CA PHE A 267 -3.03 -9.43 -7.83
C PHE A 267 -1.59 -8.95 -7.89
N ARG A 268 -0.65 -9.89 -8.06
CA ARG A 268 0.74 -9.60 -8.48
C ARG A 268 1.13 -10.50 -9.62
N CYS A 269 2.20 -10.14 -10.34
CA CYS A 269 2.65 -10.88 -11.51
C CYS A 269 4.02 -11.51 -11.30
N VAL A 270 4.28 -12.57 -12.09
CA VAL A 270 5.57 -13.28 -12.17
C VAL A 270 6.01 -13.43 -13.63
N ARG A 271 7.31 -13.64 -13.83
CA ARG A 271 7.91 -13.94 -15.12
C ARG A 271 8.94 -15.04 -14.99
#